data_f87ffd16ce02f13eadeca4a0da3d3a04
#
_entry.id   f87ffd16ce02f13eadeca4a0da3d3a04
#
_cell.length_a   1.000
_cell.length_b   1.000
_cell.length_c   1.000
_cell.angle_alpha   90.00
_cell.angle_beta   90.00
_cell.angle_gamma   90.00
#
_symmetry.space_group_name_H-M   'P 1'
#
loop_
_entity.id
_entity.type
_entity.pdbx_description
1 polymer ?
#
loop_
_entity_poly.entity_id
_entity_poly.type
_entity_poly.pdbx_seq_one_letter_code
_entity_poly.pdbx_strand_id
1 'polypeptide(L)'
;MGTTNAAAILRQEEAQDSKLSPNTVVDSRYTKFELREKQLEAVHFLEKRNGRAGLFMQQRTGKTRTALAYLHDRANRILVVCTSSTFGSWQEEIALFPCYSDYTVIALTDSQTVAQRGDRLRRIGALQDRLIVLVNIEAYWREALRLALVNWKPDAVVIDEAHRLKHHTSKQSKFSHILAERPYVKYCIALTGTPITKGLEDVYSLFRFIDPKIFGTRWVEFRDRYLRMGGFSGKQIIGYKNEEELQQKVASASFRVTRDECFDIPPVQHILHPVFLDNGTSKSYLEMKKKGLIQLDGKDENGNPLTGVALANIALTTVMRLQQITSGFCVLEDTQTLDISTEKLESCCDLVTESVDGGDQVVIFCRFSRDVKRLFEILSKSYKVGLLEGNIKADDRTTIIRAFRQKQLDVIVAQIQVASMGIDLATAGTCIFYSTPFSFDTFQQARDRLQGPTQQKSVGYYYLLAKLS
;
A
#
# COMPACT_ATOMS: atom_id res chain seq x y z
N MET A 1 -19.81 -21.55 -17.48
CA MET A 1 -20.98 -20.68 -17.22
C MET A 1 -20.89 -20.19 -15.76
N GLY A 2 -20.04 -19.25 -15.42
CA GLY A 2 -19.82 -18.80 -14.03
C GLY A 2 -19.22 -17.41 -13.86
N THR A 3 -18.86 -16.75 -14.95
CA THR A 3 -18.16 -15.43 -14.90
C THR A 3 -19.08 -14.21 -15.06
N THR A 4 -20.32 -14.41 -15.47
CA THR A 4 -21.28 -13.34 -15.80
C THR A 4 -21.99 -12.75 -14.55
N ASN A 5 -21.99 -13.46 -13.44
CA ASN A 5 -22.80 -13.06 -12.27
C ASN A 5 -22.05 -12.12 -11.28
N ALA A 6 -20.72 -12.19 -11.22
CA ALA A 6 -19.94 -11.36 -10.32
C ALA A 6 -19.91 -9.88 -10.74
N ALA A 7 -19.81 -9.62 -12.06
CA ALA A 7 -19.85 -8.27 -12.60
C ALA A 7 -21.24 -7.61 -12.48
N ALA A 8 -22.32 -8.41 -12.52
CA ALA A 8 -23.67 -7.92 -12.34
C ALA A 8 -23.98 -7.57 -10.87
N ILE A 9 -23.44 -8.34 -9.92
CA ILE A 9 -23.60 -8.06 -8.48
C ILE A 9 -22.82 -6.80 -8.08
N LEU A 10 -21.58 -6.64 -8.58
CA LEU A 10 -20.80 -5.42 -8.36
C LEU A 10 -21.48 -4.17 -8.93
N ARG A 11 -22.14 -4.29 -10.09
CA ARG A 11 -22.93 -3.19 -10.67
C ARG A 11 -24.18 -2.84 -9.86
N GLN A 12 -24.79 -3.80 -9.19
CA GLN A 12 -25.95 -3.54 -8.33
C GLN A 12 -25.54 -2.88 -7.00
N GLU A 13 -24.41 -3.24 -6.42
CA GLU A 13 -23.89 -2.61 -5.20
C GLU A 13 -23.37 -1.18 -5.48
N GLU A 14 -22.72 -0.95 -6.64
CA GLU A 14 -22.29 0.42 -7.03
C GLU A 14 -23.44 1.32 -7.49
N ALA A 15 -24.51 0.78 -8.06
CA ALA A 15 -25.68 1.56 -8.48
C ALA A 15 -26.53 2.08 -7.32
N GLN A 16 -26.41 1.49 -6.12
CA GLN A 16 -27.07 2.02 -4.91
C GLN A 16 -26.32 3.20 -4.29
N ASP A 17 -25.02 3.36 -4.55
CA ASP A 17 -24.19 4.45 -4.03
C ASP A 17 -24.13 5.69 -4.95
N SER A 18 -24.66 5.62 -6.18
CA SER A 18 -24.63 6.73 -7.12
C SER A 18 -25.85 7.66 -7.01
N LYS A 19 -26.10 8.22 -5.84
CA LYS A 19 -26.85 9.48 -5.74
C LYS A 19 -25.88 10.61 -6.13
N LEU A 20 -25.78 10.90 -7.43
CA LEU A 20 -25.17 12.10 -7.95
C LEU A 20 -25.77 13.31 -7.25
N SER A 21 -24.94 14.16 -6.65
CA SER A 21 -25.40 15.45 -6.15
C SER A 21 -25.91 16.29 -7.34
N PRO A 22 -26.92 17.15 -7.15
CA PRO A 22 -27.63 17.82 -8.25
C PRO A 22 -26.83 18.83 -9.08
N ASN A 23 -25.52 19.00 -8.83
CA ASN A 23 -24.65 19.96 -9.52
C ASN A 23 -23.46 19.33 -10.26
N THR A 24 -23.54 18.06 -10.62
CA THR A 24 -22.43 17.40 -11.35
C THR A 24 -22.40 17.91 -12.79
N VAL A 25 -21.36 18.64 -13.17
CA VAL A 25 -21.08 18.99 -14.58
C VAL A 25 -20.74 17.69 -15.30
N VAL A 26 -21.69 17.17 -16.06
CA VAL A 26 -21.51 15.94 -16.84
C VAL A 26 -20.72 16.27 -18.09
N ASP A 27 -19.45 15.92 -18.15
CA ASP A 27 -18.66 15.95 -19.38
C ASP A 27 -18.97 14.69 -20.19
N SER A 28 -19.69 14.85 -21.32
CA SER A 28 -20.13 13.75 -22.18
C SER A 28 -19.00 12.84 -22.67
N ARG A 29 -17.77 13.34 -22.74
CA ARG A 29 -16.57 12.56 -23.15
C ARG A 29 -16.23 11.44 -22.17
N TYR A 30 -16.60 11.60 -20.89
CA TYR A 30 -16.23 10.70 -19.81
C TYR A 30 -17.39 9.98 -19.13
N THR A 31 -18.63 10.15 -19.64
CA THR A 31 -19.82 9.49 -19.07
C THR A 31 -19.69 7.99 -18.96
N LYS A 32 -19.02 7.35 -19.93
CA LYS A 32 -18.77 5.91 -19.95
C LYS A 32 -17.88 5.39 -18.80
N PHE A 33 -17.23 6.29 -18.06
CA PHE A 33 -16.37 5.94 -16.91
C PHE A 33 -17.03 6.22 -15.56
N GLU A 34 -18.23 6.81 -15.54
CA GLU A 34 -18.98 7.13 -14.32
C GLU A 34 -18.09 7.85 -13.27
N LEU A 35 -17.39 8.90 -13.72
CA LEU A 35 -16.45 9.63 -12.88
C LEU A 35 -17.18 10.49 -11.86
N ARG A 36 -16.71 10.46 -10.61
CA ARG A 36 -17.08 11.42 -9.59
C ARG A 36 -16.47 12.79 -9.89
N GLU A 37 -17.01 13.85 -9.29
CA GLU A 37 -16.58 15.22 -9.52
C GLU A 37 -15.05 15.40 -9.41
N LYS A 38 -14.44 14.95 -8.33
CA LYS A 38 -12.98 15.04 -8.11
C LYS A 38 -12.16 14.20 -9.10
N GLN A 39 -12.70 13.10 -9.59
CA GLN A 39 -12.06 12.31 -10.65
C GLN A 39 -12.11 13.05 -11.99
N LEU A 40 -13.23 13.70 -12.28
CA LEU A 40 -13.38 14.52 -13.51
C LEU A 40 -12.45 15.74 -13.46
N GLU A 41 -12.35 16.43 -12.32
CA GLU A 41 -11.37 17.50 -12.12
C GLU A 41 -9.94 17.02 -12.37
N ALA A 42 -9.60 15.82 -11.89
CA ALA A 42 -8.29 15.22 -12.09
C ALA A 42 -8.01 14.86 -13.56
N VAL A 43 -9.03 14.40 -14.31
CA VAL A 43 -8.92 14.18 -15.75
C VAL A 43 -8.70 15.50 -16.50
N HIS A 44 -9.44 16.55 -16.18
CA HIS A 44 -9.23 17.87 -16.76
C HIS A 44 -7.84 18.46 -16.42
N PHE A 45 -7.33 18.15 -15.22
CA PHE A 45 -5.95 18.51 -14.87
C PHE A 45 -4.94 17.78 -15.76
N LEU A 46 -5.13 16.46 -15.99
CA LEU A 46 -4.30 15.69 -16.94
C LEU A 46 -4.36 16.27 -18.36
N GLU A 47 -5.54 16.73 -18.82
CA GLU A 47 -5.69 17.39 -20.12
C GLU A 47 -4.84 18.67 -20.21
N LYS A 48 -4.92 19.55 -19.20
CA LYS A 48 -4.12 20.76 -19.10
C LYS A 48 -2.61 20.49 -19.10
N ARG A 49 -2.21 19.35 -18.58
CA ARG A 49 -0.81 18.91 -18.50
C ARG A 49 -0.36 18.00 -19.64
N ASN A 50 -1.22 17.81 -20.67
CA ASN A 50 -0.96 16.89 -21.79
C ASN A 50 -0.58 15.47 -21.31
N GLY A 51 -1.20 15.00 -20.22
CA GLY A 51 -0.98 13.67 -19.65
C GLY A 51 0.36 13.47 -18.96
N ARG A 52 1.05 14.55 -18.60
CA ARG A 52 2.30 14.48 -17.82
C ARG A 52 2.09 15.11 -16.44
N ALA A 53 1.57 14.29 -15.50
CA ALA A 53 1.22 14.76 -14.17
C ALA A 53 1.26 13.66 -13.11
N GLY A 54 1.33 14.08 -11.85
CA GLY A 54 1.08 13.25 -10.68
C GLY A 54 -0.39 13.31 -10.26
N LEU A 55 -1.01 12.16 -10.08
CA LEU A 55 -2.29 12.04 -9.39
C LEU A 55 -2.01 11.62 -7.93
N PHE A 56 -1.86 12.63 -7.07
CA PHE A 56 -1.58 12.47 -5.65
C PHE A 56 -2.89 12.40 -4.86
N MET A 57 -3.66 11.40 -5.24
CA MET A 57 -4.98 11.16 -4.69
C MET A 57 -4.88 10.08 -3.61
N GLN A 58 -5.53 10.25 -2.47
CA GLN A 58 -5.52 9.25 -1.41
C GLN A 58 -6.05 7.90 -1.91
N GLN A 59 -5.79 6.84 -1.15
CA GLN A 59 -6.30 5.51 -1.50
C GLN A 59 -7.83 5.51 -1.56
N ARG A 60 -8.41 4.72 -2.49
CA ARG A 60 -9.84 4.57 -2.75
C ARG A 60 -10.55 5.80 -3.35
N THR A 61 -9.84 6.84 -3.74
CA THR A 61 -10.43 7.99 -4.46
C THR A 61 -10.53 7.77 -5.96
N GLY A 62 -10.11 6.59 -6.48
CA GLY A 62 -10.28 6.18 -7.88
C GLY A 62 -9.16 6.59 -8.83
N LYS A 63 -7.90 6.64 -8.37
CA LYS A 63 -6.72 6.95 -9.20
C LYS A 63 -6.66 6.14 -10.50
N THR A 64 -6.88 4.83 -10.41
CA THR A 64 -6.86 3.90 -11.55
C THR A 64 -7.90 4.28 -12.59
N ARG A 65 -9.15 4.47 -12.15
CA ARG A 65 -10.28 4.91 -12.99
C ARG A 65 -9.99 6.23 -13.70
N THR A 66 -9.46 7.20 -12.98
CA THR A 66 -9.08 8.52 -13.52
C THR A 66 -8.00 8.40 -14.59
N ALA A 67 -6.96 7.60 -14.36
CA ALA A 67 -5.90 7.38 -15.34
C ALA A 67 -6.41 6.65 -16.59
N LEU A 68 -7.26 5.62 -16.42
CA LEU A 68 -7.91 4.92 -17.53
C LEU A 68 -8.82 5.86 -18.32
N ALA A 69 -9.67 6.63 -17.65
CA ALA A 69 -10.55 7.59 -18.33
C ALA A 69 -9.77 8.60 -19.19
N TYR A 70 -8.64 9.09 -18.70
CA TYR A 70 -7.80 10.00 -19.47
C TYR A 70 -7.12 9.30 -20.67
N LEU A 71 -6.60 8.09 -20.49
CA LEU A 71 -5.78 7.40 -21.50
C LEU A 71 -6.61 6.76 -22.62
N HIS A 72 -7.89 6.48 -22.38
CA HIS A 72 -8.77 5.94 -23.40
C HIS A 72 -8.81 6.85 -24.63
N ASP A 73 -8.73 6.25 -25.81
CA ASP A 73 -8.66 6.91 -27.13
C ASP A 73 -7.45 7.85 -27.34
N ARG A 74 -6.56 8.00 -26.36
CA ARG A 74 -5.33 8.78 -26.45
C ARG A 74 -4.08 7.93 -26.61
N ALA A 75 -4.07 6.75 -25.98
CA ALA A 75 -2.92 5.86 -25.94
C ALA A 75 -3.29 4.46 -26.39
N ASN A 76 -2.56 3.90 -27.36
CA ASN A 76 -2.76 2.54 -27.83
C ASN A 76 -1.90 1.53 -27.06
N ARG A 77 -0.70 1.92 -26.65
CA ARG A 77 0.27 1.07 -25.96
C ARG A 77 0.52 1.59 -24.55
N ILE A 78 -0.25 1.08 -23.60
CA ILE A 78 -0.23 1.54 -22.21
C ILE A 78 0.61 0.60 -21.37
N LEU A 79 1.71 1.10 -20.81
CA LEU A 79 2.51 0.40 -19.81
C LEU A 79 2.06 0.83 -18.41
N VAL A 80 1.59 -0.13 -17.62
CA VAL A 80 1.28 0.07 -16.20
C VAL A 80 2.33 -0.64 -15.36
N VAL A 81 3.12 0.14 -14.64
CA VAL A 81 4.13 -0.35 -13.69
C VAL A 81 3.51 -0.30 -12.30
N CYS A 82 3.28 -1.45 -11.69
CA CYS A 82 2.60 -1.55 -10.39
C CYS A 82 3.17 -2.72 -9.58
N THR A 83 2.61 -3.03 -8.42
CA THR A 83 2.99 -4.22 -7.65
C THR A 83 2.28 -5.46 -8.18
N SER A 84 2.89 -6.65 -8.06
CA SER A 84 2.25 -7.90 -8.51
C SER A 84 0.89 -8.14 -7.83
N SER A 85 0.73 -7.67 -6.60
CA SER A 85 -0.52 -7.79 -5.83
C SER A 85 -1.67 -6.94 -6.37
N THR A 86 -1.38 -5.91 -7.16
CA THR A 86 -2.42 -5.03 -7.75
C THR A 86 -2.77 -5.38 -9.19
N PHE A 87 -2.16 -6.41 -9.79
CA PHE A 87 -2.48 -6.82 -11.16
C PHE A 87 -3.97 -7.17 -11.31
N GLY A 88 -4.52 -7.94 -10.36
CA GLY A 88 -5.95 -8.29 -10.37
C GLY A 88 -6.85 -7.06 -10.34
N SER A 89 -6.59 -6.13 -9.41
CA SER A 89 -7.38 -4.90 -9.29
C SER A 89 -7.33 -4.02 -10.55
N TRP A 90 -6.17 -3.94 -11.23
CA TRP A 90 -6.06 -3.26 -12.51
C TRP A 90 -6.88 -3.96 -13.62
N GLN A 91 -6.82 -5.30 -13.69
CA GLN A 91 -7.57 -6.07 -14.66
C GLN A 91 -9.08 -5.97 -14.43
N GLU A 92 -9.51 -6.04 -13.17
CA GLU A 92 -10.91 -5.86 -12.76
C GLU A 92 -11.41 -4.46 -13.14
N GLU A 93 -10.67 -3.40 -12.81
CA GLU A 93 -11.06 -2.03 -13.14
C GLU A 93 -11.14 -1.80 -14.66
N ILE A 94 -10.19 -2.34 -15.45
CA ILE A 94 -10.23 -2.27 -16.91
C ILE A 94 -11.47 -3.01 -17.45
N ALA A 95 -11.79 -4.18 -16.91
CA ALA A 95 -12.92 -4.99 -17.35
C ALA A 95 -14.29 -4.36 -17.05
N LEU A 96 -14.38 -3.43 -16.09
CA LEU A 96 -15.60 -2.67 -15.81
C LEU A 96 -15.98 -1.73 -16.98
N PHE A 97 -15.04 -1.38 -17.85
CA PHE A 97 -15.28 -0.42 -18.93
C PHE A 97 -15.36 -1.10 -20.30
N PRO A 98 -16.57 -1.28 -20.87
CA PRO A 98 -16.74 -1.88 -22.19
C PRO A 98 -15.94 -1.18 -23.29
N CYS A 99 -15.62 0.10 -23.12
CA CYS A 99 -14.81 0.86 -24.06
C CYS A 99 -13.35 0.38 -24.18
N TYR A 100 -12.88 -0.46 -23.26
CA TYR A 100 -11.57 -1.12 -23.34
C TYR A 100 -11.63 -2.53 -23.93
N SER A 101 -12.79 -2.97 -24.45
CA SER A 101 -12.96 -4.31 -25.05
C SER A 101 -12.06 -4.60 -26.25
N ASP A 102 -11.60 -3.57 -26.94
CA ASP A 102 -10.67 -3.65 -28.07
C ASP A 102 -9.18 -3.61 -27.65
N TYR A 103 -8.89 -3.47 -26.35
CA TYR A 103 -7.54 -3.60 -25.83
C TYR A 103 -7.26 -5.02 -25.36
N THR A 104 -6.14 -5.56 -25.78
CA THR A 104 -5.59 -6.76 -25.15
C THR A 104 -4.91 -6.38 -23.85
N VAL A 105 -5.23 -7.06 -22.74
CA VAL A 105 -4.61 -6.83 -21.43
C VAL A 105 -3.73 -8.01 -21.04
N ILE A 106 -2.45 -7.77 -20.80
CA ILE A 106 -1.52 -8.80 -20.35
C ILE A 106 -0.84 -8.42 -19.04
N ALA A 107 -0.80 -9.36 -18.10
CA ALA A 107 0.01 -9.25 -16.89
C ALA A 107 1.29 -10.10 -17.05
N LEU A 108 2.44 -9.47 -16.89
CA LEU A 108 3.75 -10.13 -16.91
C LEU A 108 4.10 -10.57 -15.47
N THR A 109 3.53 -11.71 -15.07
CA THR A 109 3.52 -12.20 -13.69
C THR A 109 4.85 -12.81 -13.24
N ASP A 110 5.03 -12.94 -11.92
CA ASP A 110 6.24 -13.50 -11.30
C ASP A 110 6.38 -15.03 -11.46
N SER A 111 5.33 -15.71 -11.97
CA SER A 111 5.38 -17.12 -12.36
C SER A 111 6.32 -17.38 -13.57
N GLN A 112 6.71 -16.33 -14.30
CA GLN A 112 7.60 -16.38 -15.45
C GLN A 112 8.95 -15.73 -15.13
N THR A 113 10.03 -16.25 -15.70
CA THR A 113 11.33 -15.58 -15.63
C THR A 113 11.32 -14.25 -16.37
N VAL A 114 12.25 -13.36 -16.06
CA VAL A 114 12.34 -12.04 -16.72
C VAL A 114 12.51 -12.16 -18.23
N ALA A 115 13.26 -13.16 -18.70
CA ALA A 115 13.44 -13.45 -20.12
C ALA A 115 12.12 -13.88 -20.78
N GLN A 116 11.41 -14.83 -20.17
CA GLN A 116 10.09 -15.28 -20.67
C GLN A 116 9.05 -14.16 -20.73
N ARG A 117 9.04 -13.24 -19.76
CA ARG A 117 8.19 -12.03 -19.79
C ARG A 117 8.54 -11.14 -20.99
N GLY A 118 9.84 -10.94 -21.25
CA GLY A 118 10.31 -10.18 -22.41
C GLY A 118 9.92 -10.83 -23.73
N ASP A 119 10.03 -12.16 -23.85
CA ASP A 119 9.63 -12.92 -25.03
C ASP A 119 8.11 -12.88 -25.24
N ARG A 120 7.34 -13.01 -24.17
CA ARG A 120 5.88 -12.87 -24.22
C ARG A 120 5.47 -11.50 -24.74
N LEU A 121 6.07 -10.43 -24.20
CA LEU A 121 5.80 -9.07 -24.66
C LEU A 121 6.16 -8.88 -26.13
N ARG A 122 7.32 -9.39 -26.60
CA ARG A 122 7.71 -9.29 -28.02
C ARG A 122 6.68 -9.94 -28.94
N ARG A 123 6.22 -11.16 -28.59
CA ARG A 123 5.25 -11.90 -29.41
C ARG A 123 3.90 -11.20 -29.46
N ILE A 124 3.34 -10.83 -28.31
CA ILE A 124 2.00 -10.21 -28.24
C ILE A 124 2.04 -8.76 -28.77
N GLY A 125 3.07 -7.99 -28.41
CA GLY A 125 3.22 -6.61 -28.83
C GLY A 125 3.44 -6.40 -30.33
N ALA A 126 3.88 -7.45 -31.05
CA ALA A 126 3.95 -7.43 -32.51
C ALA A 126 2.58 -7.68 -33.20
N LEU A 127 1.63 -8.29 -32.49
CA LEU A 127 0.34 -8.72 -33.04
C LEU A 127 -0.81 -7.78 -32.66
N GLN A 128 -0.63 -6.97 -31.62
CA GLN A 128 -1.70 -6.16 -31.05
C GLN A 128 -1.37 -4.66 -31.14
N ASP A 129 -2.22 -3.89 -31.79
CA ASP A 129 -2.08 -2.44 -31.86
C ASP A 129 -2.50 -1.75 -30.57
N ARG A 130 -3.58 -2.23 -29.93
CA ARG A 130 -4.07 -1.74 -28.64
C ARG A 130 -3.73 -2.74 -27.53
N LEU A 131 -2.78 -2.39 -26.68
CA LEU A 131 -2.23 -3.31 -25.69
C LEU A 131 -1.96 -2.59 -24.37
N ILE A 132 -2.52 -3.13 -23.29
CA ILE A 132 -2.20 -2.73 -21.91
C ILE A 132 -1.30 -3.81 -21.29
N VAL A 133 -0.12 -3.39 -20.85
CA VAL A 133 0.87 -4.28 -20.23
C VAL A 133 1.01 -3.92 -18.76
N LEU A 134 0.65 -4.86 -17.88
CA LEU A 134 0.89 -4.75 -16.44
C LEU A 134 2.23 -5.42 -16.12
N VAL A 135 3.11 -4.70 -15.43
CA VAL A 135 4.45 -5.20 -15.08
C VAL A 135 4.83 -4.82 -13.66
N ASN A 136 5.54 -5.74 -12.97
CA ASN A 136 6.01 -5.50 -11.62
C ASN A 136 7.13 -4.44 -11.60
N ILE A 137 7.01 -3.44 -10.73
CA ILE A 137 8.00 -2.36 -10.52
C ILE A 137 9.39 -2.89 -10.12
N GLU A 138 9.47 -4.08 -9.55
CA GLU A 138 10.74 -4.71 -9.16
C GLU A 138 11.44 -5.45 -10.31
N ALA A 139 10.72 -5.68 -11.43
CA ALA A 139 11.22 -6.46 -12.56
C ALA A 139 11.40 -5.65 -13.86
N TYR A 140 10.60 -4.61 -14.11
CA TYR A 140 10.51 -3.92 -15.40
C TYR A 140 11.83 -3.27 -15.88
N TRP A 141 12.75 -2.95 -14.97
CA TRP A 141 14.07 -2.39 -15.26
C TRP A 141 15.13 -3.45 -15.55
N ARG A 142 14.84 -4.76 -15.33
CA ARG A 142 15.78 -5.84 -15.58
C ARG A 142 15.98 -6.04 -17.09
N GLU A 143 17.20 -6.35 -17.50
CA GLU A 143 17.70 -6.20 -18.86
C GLU A 143 16.78 -6.77 -19.95
N ALA A 144 16.43 -8.04 -19.91
CA ALA A 144 15.64 -8.69 -20.95
C ALA A 144 14.26 -8.02 -21.11
N LEU A 145 13.61 -7.68 -20.00
CA LEU A 145 12.30 -7.04 -19.99
C LEU A 145 12.41 -5.56 -20.38
N ARG A 146 13.42 -4.86 -19.88
CA ARG A 146 13.73 -3.48 -20.25
C ARG A 146 13.90 -3.31 -21.77
N LEU A 147 14.67 -4.19 -22.41
CA LEU A 147 14.86 -4.16 -23.86
C LEU A 147 13.54 -4.42 -24.60
N ALA A 148 12.75 -5.38 -24.14
CA ALA A 148 11.44 -5.66 -24.73
C ALA A 148 10.48 -4.45 -24.61
N LEU A 149 10.44 -3.78 -23.46
CA LEU A 149 9.62 -2.59 -23.24
C LEU A 149 10.05 -1.41 -24.11
N VAL A 150 11.35 -1.15 -24.24
CA VAL A 150 11.86 -0.08 -25.12
C VAL A 150 11.54 -0.36 -26.59
N ASN A 151 11.66 -1.62 -27.03
CA ASN A 151 11.37 -2.00 -28.43
C ASN A 151 9.85 -2.02 -28.71
N TRP A 152 9.02 -2.31 -27.73
CA TRP A 152 7.56 -2.26 -27.83
C TRP A 152 7.04 -0.82 -28.00
N LYS A 153 7.79 0.18 -27.51
CA LYS A 153 7.52 1.62 -27.63
C LYS A 153 6.14 2.00 -27.05
N PRO A 154 5.93 1.90 -25.72
CA PRO A 154 4.70 2.37 -25.10
C PRO A 154 4.52 3.88 -25.34
N ASP A 155 3.32 4.31 -25.67
CA ASP A 155 2.99 5.74 -25.81
C ASP A 155 2.49 6.36 -24.50
N ALA A 156 2.07 5.51 -23.53
CA ALA A 156 1.75 5.90 -22.16
C ALA A 156 2.48 5.03 -21.14
N VAL A 157 2.97 5.66 -20.09
CA VAL A 157 3.56 4.99 -18.91
C VAL A 157 2.85 5.48 -17.67
N VAL A 158 2.19 4.57 -16.98
CA VAL A 158 1.56 4.79 -15.68
C VAL A 158 2.38 4.08 -14.62
N ILE A 159 2.77 4.77 -13.56
CA ILE A 159 3.44 4.15 -12.42
C ILE A 159 2.54 4.26 -11.20
N ASP A 160 2.04 3.11 -10.77
CA ASP A 160 1.26 3.00 -9.55
C ASP A 160 2.18 2.85 -8.33
N GLU A 161 1.76 3.37 -7.19
CA GLU A 161 2.58 3.55 -5.98
C GLU A 161 3.93 4.22 -6.30
N ALA A 162 3.85 5.33 -7.07
CA ALA A 162 4.99 6.01 -7.66
C ALA A 162 5.98 6.60 -6.61
N HIS A 163 5.61 6.68 -5.32
CA HIS A 163 6.52 7.00 -4.22
C HIS A 163 7.73 6.03 -4.15
N ARG A 164 7.64 4.84 -4.76
CA ARG A 164 8.76 3.89 -4.89
C ARG A 164 9.90 4.40 -5.77
N LEU A 165 9.67 5.44 -6.58
CA LEU A 165 10.70 6.12 -7.38
C LEU A 165 11.52 7.16 -6.60
N LYS A 166 11.26 7.39 -5.31
CA LYS A 166 11.91 8.45 -4.50
C LYS A 166 13.45 8.47 -4.56
N HIS A 167 14.09 7.32 -4.69
CA HIS A 167 15.54 7.23 -4.78
C HIS A 167 16.02 7.36 -6.22
N HIS A 168 16.44 8.56 -6.63
CA HIS A 168 16.89 8.87 -8.00
C HIS A 168 18.06 7.99 -8.50
N THR A 169 18.84 7.39 -7.60
CA THR A 169 19.94 6.49 -7.94
C THR A 169 19.51 5.05 -8.14
N SER A 170 18.30 4.68 -7.75
CA SER A 170 17.80 3.32 -7.91
C SER A 170 17.66 2.92 -9.38
N LYS A 171 17.77 1.62 -9.67
CA LYS A 171 17.63 1.10 -11.03
C LYS A 171 16.24 1.32 -11.60
N GLN A 172 15.20 1.24 -10.74
CA GLN A 172 13.83 1.52 -11.11
C GLN A 172 13.67 2.98 -11.57
N SER A 173 14.12 3.93 -10.76
CA SER A 173 14.01 5.35 -11.06
C SER A 173 14.78 5.73 -12.33
N LYS A 174 16.02 5.25 -12.46
CA LYS A 174 16.83 5.50 -13.66
C LYS A 174 16.15 5.01 -14.93
N PHE A 175 15.56 3.81 -14.89
CA PHE A 175 14.88 3.29 -16.07
C PHE A 175 13.57 4.03 -16.35
N SER A 176 12.80 4.41 -15.33
CA SER A 176 11.61 5.27 -15.52
C SER A 176 11.97 6.58 -16.21
N HIS A 177 13.05 7.24 -15.79
CA HIS A 177 13.50 8.50 -16.39
C HIS A 177 13.87 8.31 -17.86
N ILE A 178 14.70 7.29 -18.16
CA ILE A 178 15.10 6.97 -19.54
C ILE A 178 13.88 6.67 -20.42
N LEU A 179 12.89 5.94 -19.89
CA LEU A 179 11.69 5.60 -20.64
C LEU A 179 10.81 6.82 -20.88
N ALA A 180 10.59 7.64 -19.85
CA ALA A 180 9.78 8.86 -19.93
C ALA A 180 10.35 9.93 -20.88
N GLU A 181 11.66 9.93 -21.10
CA GLU A 181 12.36 10.84 -22.02
C GLU A 181 12.34 10.34 -23.49
N ARG A 182 11.78 9.14 -23.76
CA ARG A 182 11.68 8.65 -25.14
C ARG A 182 10.63 9.43 -25.94
N PRO A 183 10.93 9.81 -27.20
CA PRO A 183 10.01 10.65 -28.01
C PRO A 183 8.65 9.99 -28.29
N TYR A 184 8.57 8.65 -28.23
CA TYR A 184 7.32 7.93 -28.40
C TYR A 184 6.46 7.90 -27.13
N VAL A 185 7.01 8.17 -25.94
CA VAL A 185 6.25 8.24 -24.69
C VAL A 185 5.64 9.62 -24.53
N LYS A 186 4.36 9.72 -24.84
CA LYS A 186 3.59 10.95 -24.77
C LYS A 186 3.09 11.25 -23.35
N TYR A 187 2.60 10.21 -22.67
CA TYR A 187 1.91 10.33 -21.39
C TYR A 187 2.71 9.67 -20.27
N CYS A 188 2.93 10.41 -19.18
CA CYS A 188 3.62 9.93 -17.97
C CYS A 188 2.77 10.28 -16.76
N ILE A 189 2.08 9.28 -16.20
CA ILE A 189 1.17 9.48 -15.07
C ILE A 189 1.73 8.75 -13.85
N ALA A 190 1.94 9.49 -12.77
CA ALA A 190 2.37 8.95 -11.50
C ALA A 190 1.20 8.89 -10.51
N LEU A 191 0.85 7.70 -10.04
CA LEU A 191 -0.23 7.49 -9.09
C LEU A 191 0.35 7.22 -7.70
N THR A 192 -0.02 8.01 -6.70
CA THR A 192 0.35 7.75 -5.30
C THR A 192 -0.56 8.53 -4.35
N GLY A 193 -0.86 7.96 -3.18
CA GLY A 193 -1.51 8.71 -2.09
C GLY A 193 -0.51 9.47 -1.21
N THR A 194 0.79 9.09 -1.25
CA THR A 194 1.84 9.60 -0.37
C THR A 194 3.09 9.95 -1.18
N PRO A 195 3.10 11.11 -1.89
CA PRO A 195 4.22 11.48 -2.76
C PRO A 195 5.52 11.77 -1.98
N ILE A 196 5.41 12.21 -0.73
CA ILE A 196 6.52 12.52 0.18
C ILE A 196 6.44 11.54 1.34
N THR A 197 7.48 10.75 1.56
CA THR A 197 7.52 9.72 2.60
C THR A 197 8.56 9.98 3.67
N LYS A 198 9.69 10.61 3.32
CA LYS A 198 10.80 10.92 4.24
C LYS A 198 11.11 12.41 4.28
N GLY A 199 11.16 13.06 3.13
CA GLY A 199 11.51 14.46 3.02
C GLY A 199 11.21 15.01 1.63
N LEU A 200 11.37 16.32 1.47
CA LEU A 200 11.05 17.00 0.21
C LEU A 200 11.91 16.55 -0.98
N GLU A 201 13.05 15.90 -0.72
CA GLU A 201 13.90 15.31 -1.75
C GLU A 201 13.24 14.16 -2.52
N ASP A 202 12.22 13.51 -1.92
CA ASP A 202 11.49 12.40 -2.55
C ASP A 202 10.83 12.81 -3.87
N VAL A 203 10.46 14.09 -4.02
CA VAL A 203 9.76 14.59 -5.20
C VAL A 203 10.66 14.69 -6.44
N TYR A 204 11.98 14.86 -6.29
CA TYR A 204 12.88 15.07 -7.43
C TYR A 204 12.76 13.95 -8.48
N SER A 205 12.94 12.72 -8.02
CA SER A 205 12.93 11.56 -8.91
C SER A 205 11.55 11.32 -9.54
N LEU A 206 10.51 11.53 -8.77
CA LEU A 206 9.13 11.40 -9.21
C LEU A 206 8.79 12.43 -10.30
N PHE A 207 9.14 13.69 -10.08
CA PHE A 207 8.87 14.75 -11.06
C PHE A 207 9.78 14.68 -12.29
N ARG A 208 10.98 14.11 -12.17
CA ARG A 208 11.81 13.81 -13.34
C ARG A 208 11.15 12.77 -14.26
N PHE A 209 10.42 11.80 -13.72
CA PHE A 209 9.60 10.88 -14.50
C PHE A 209 8.39 11.60 -15.13
N ILE A 210 7.69 12.41 -14.37
CA ILE A 210 6.48 13.12 -14.83
C ILE A 210 6.85 14.12 -15.94
N ASP A 211 7.69 15.09 -15.59
CA ASP A 211 8.13 16.15 -16.50
C ASP A 211 9.49 16.70 -16.04
N PRO A 212 10.59 16.39 -16.73
CA PRO A 212 11.92 16.87 -16.34
C PRO A 212 12.08 18.40 -16.36
N LYS A 213 11.15 19.14 -17.00
CA LYS A 213 11.19 20.61 -17.00
C LYS A 213 10.87 21.22 -15.63
N ILE A 214 10.26 20.49 -14.71
CA ILE A 214 9.87 21.00 -13.39
C ILE A 214 11.08 21.23 -12.51
N PHE A 215 11.94 20.21 -12.35
CA PHE A 215 13.13 20.26 -11.48
C PHE A 215 14.46 20.03 -12.20
N GLY A 216 14.43 19.88 -13.51
CA GLY A 216 15.62 19.56 -14.29
C GLY A 216 15.98 18.05 -14.25
N THR A 217 17.06 17.73 -14.96
CA THR A 217 17.57 16.34 -15.05
C THR A 217 18.78 16.08 -14.15
N ARG A 218 19.35 17.09 -13.53
CA ARG A 218 20.57 17.02 -12.73
C ARG A 218 20.25 17.14 -11.24
N TRP A 219 20.48 16.03 -10.52
CA TRP A 219 20.28 15.99 -9.06
C TRP A 219 21.05 17.09 -8.31
N VAL A 220 22.27 17.40 -8.74
CA VAL A 220 23.11 18.40 -8.07
C VAL A 220 22.43 19.78 -8.08
N GLU A 221 21.82 20.18 -9.20
CA GLU A 221 21.09 21.45 -9.32
C GLU A 221 19.88 21.51 -8.39
N PHE A 222 19.09 20.41 -8.33
CA PHE A 222 17.98 20.29 -7.40
C PHE A 222 18.47 20.36 -5.94
N ARG A 223 19.49 19.57 -5.60
CA ARG A 223 20.08 19.54 -4.26
C ARG A 223 20.52 20.93 -3.82
N ASP A 224 21.31 21.61 -4.63
CA ASP A 224 21.91 22.89 -4.27
C ASP A 224 20.86 24.00 -4.15
N ARG A 225 19.75 23.90 -4.90
CA ARG A 225 18.64 24.85 -4.84
C ARG A 225 17.71 24.62 -3.65
N TYR A 226 17.39 23.37 -3.31
CA TYR A 226 16.33 23.06 -2.35
C TYR A 226 16.79 22.41 -1.05
N LEU A 227 18.00 21.84 -0.98
CA LEU A 227 18.45 21.13 0.22
C LEU A 227 19.59 21.89 0.92
N ARG A 228 19.56 21.87 2.26
CA ARG A 228 20.70 22.28 3.09
C ARG A 228 21.47 21.02 3.46
N MET A 229 22.69 20.92 2.98
CA MET A 229 23.59 19.81 3.28
C MET A 229 24.47 20.14 4.47
N GLY A 230 24.76 19.15 5.33
CA GLY A 230 25.59 19.32 6.53
C GLY A 230 25.92 17.96 7.17
N GLY A 231 26.10 17.97 8.50
CA GLY A 231 26.55 16.80 9.26
C GLY A 231 28.05 16.56 9.14
N PHE A 232 28.57 15.55 9.84
CA PHE A 232 30.01 15.26 9.94
C PHE A 232 30.71 15.07 8.57
N SER A 233 30.00 14.47 7.59
CA SER A 233 30.53 14.23 6.22
C SER A 233 30.03 15.25 5.18
N GLY A 234 29.26 16.26 5.57
CA GLY A 234 28.62 17.20 4.64
C GLY A 234 27.56 16.59 3.71
N LYS A 235 27.21 15.31 3.91
CA LYS A 235 26.29 14.56 3.02
C LYS A 235 24.89 14.36 3.59
N GLN A 236 24.63 14.83 4.81
CA GLN A 236 23.33 14.72 5.44
C GLN A 236 22.46 15.92 5.07
N ILE A 237 21.18 15.69 4.80
CA ILE A 237 20.20 16.76 4.64
C ILE A 237 19.85 17.23 6.05
N ILE A 238 20.16 18.49 6.37
CA ILE A 238 19.91 19.11 7.67
C ILE A 238 18.77 20.15 7.62
N GLY A 239 18.20 20.36 6.45
CA GLY A 239 17.07 21.27 6.24
C GLY A 239 16.80 21.54 4.76
N TYR A 240 15.87 22.45 4.51
CA TYR A 240 15.40 22.79 3.16
C TYR A 240 15.56 24.28 2.88
N LYS A 241 15.54 24.65 1.61
CA LYS A 241 15.58 26.02 1.07
C LYS A 241 14.48 26.16 0.02
N ASN A 242 14.03 27.37 -0.24
CA ASN A 242 13.09 27.70 -1.31
C ASN A 242 11.85 26.78 -1.31
N GLU A 243 11.34 26.45 -0.12
CA GLU A 243 10.25 25.49 0.07
C GLU A 243 8.97 25.92 -0.63
N GLU A 244 8.65 27.23 -0.61
CA GLU A 244 7.48 27.78 -1.31
C GLU A 244 7.55 27.54 -2.82
N GLU A 245 8.72 27.82 -3.43
CA GLU A 245 8.95 27.55 -4.86
C GLU A 245 8.81 26.07 -5.18
N LEU A 246 9.39 25.20 -4.33
CA LEU A 246 9.28 23.77 -4.49
C LEU A 246 7.82 23.31 -4.44
N GLN A 247 7.04 23.80 -3.46
CA GLN A 247 5.62 23.49 -3.31
C GLN A 247 4.80 23.97 -4.52
N GLN A 248 5.05 25.20 -5.00
CA GLN A 248 4.39 25.73 -6.19
C GLN A 248 4.67 24.87 -7.44
N LYS A 249 5.92 24.46 -7.64
CA LYS A 249 6.31 23.58 -8.74
C LYS A 249 5.66 22.20 -8.61
N VAL A 250 5.61 21.62 -7.42
CA VAL A 250 4.89 20.37 -7.17
C VAL A 250 3.40 20.52 -7.52
N ALA A 251 2.75 21.56 -7.02
CA ALA A 251 1.34 21.84 -7.28
C ALA A 251 1.04 22.07 -8.76
N SER A 252 1.98 22.68 -9.51
CA SER A 252 1.79 22.95 -10.94
C SER A 252 1.71 21.69 -11.81
N ALA A 253 2.22 20.55 -11.34
CA ALA A 253 2.27 19.31 -12.11
C ALA A 253 1.71 18.09 -11.35
N SER A 254 0.94 18.32 -10.28
CA SER A 254 0.23 17.28 -9.58
C SER A 254 -1.17 17.71 -9.15
N PHE A 255 -2.12 16.79 -9.26
CA PHE A 255 -3.46 16.93 -8.71
C PHE A 255 -3.52 16.19 -7.38
N ARG A 256 -3.89 16.90 -6.33
CA ARG A 256 -4.00 16.34 -4.99
C ARG A 256 -5.46 16.38 -4.55
N VAL A 257 -5.92 15.27 -3.98
CA VAL A 257 -7.22 15.20 -3.32
C VAL A 257 -7.15 14.20 -2.17
N THR A 258 -7.79 14.57 -1.08
CA THR A 258 -7.96 13.72 0.09
C THR A 258 -9.25 12.90 -0.03
N ARG A 259 -9.40 11.90 0.81
CA ARG A 259 -10.61 11.08 0.85
C ARG A 259 -11.81 11.88 1.35
N ASP A 260 -11.59 12.72 2.35
CA ASP A 260 -12.62 13.56 2.96
C ASP A 260 -13.19 14.61 1.98
N GLU A 261 -12.39 14.99 0.96
CA GLU A 261 -12.85 15.85 -0.16
C GLU A 261 -13.69 15.08 -1.20
N CYS A 262 -13.61 13.74 -1.18
CA CYS A 262 -14.32 12.88 -2.14
C CYS A 262 -15.60 12.25 -1.57
N PHE A 263 -15.62 12.01 -0.26
CA PHE A 263 -16.67 11.23 0.41
C PHE A 263 -16.99 11.81 1.77
N ASP A 264 -18.27 11.76 2.11
CA ASP A 264 -18.74 11.99 3.47
C ASP A 264 -18.54 10.70 4.28
N ILE A 265 -17.34 10.54 4.83
CA ILE A 265 -16.95 9.36 5.59
C ILE A 265 -17.11 9.68 7.09
N PRO A 266 -17.72 8.78 7.88
CA PRO A 266 -17.80 8.96 9.30
C PRO A 266 -16.42 9.19 9.94
N PRO A 267 -16.33 10.05 10.98
CA PRO A 267 -15.07 10.36 11.63
C PRO A 267 -14.43 9.11 12.24
N VAL A 268 -13.13 9.07 12.26
CA VAL A 268 -12.36 7.99 12.88
C VAL A 268 -11.92 8.39 14.28
N GLN A 269 -11.84 7.42 15.18
CA GLN A 269 -11.31 7.61 16.52
C GLN A 269 -9.96 6.92 16.66
N HIS A 270 -8.98 7.63 17.19
CA HIS A 270 -7.65 7.09 17.48
C HIS A 270 -7.48 6.92 18.98
N ILE A 271 -7.45 5.68 19.45
CA ILE A 271 -7.45 5.33 20.87
C ILE A 271 -6.10 4.68 21.21
N LEU A 272 -5.34 5.35 22.06
CA LEU A 272 -4.10 4.80 22.60
C LEU A 272 -4.48 3.91 23.79
N HIS A 273 -4.38 2.60 23.61
CA HIS A 273 -4.75 1.63 24.63
C HIS A 273 -3.51 1.16 25.40
N PRO A 274 -3.32 1.58 26.67
CA PRO A 274 -2.15 1.19 27.45
C PRO A 274 -2.26 -0.25 27.92
N VAL A 275 -1.20 -1.02 27.75
CA VAL A 275 -1.05 -2.37 28.28
C VAL A 275 0.11 -2.38 29.26
N PHE A 276 -0.16 -2.64 30.52
CA PHE A 276 0.86 -2.69 31.57
C PHE A 276 1.53 -4.06 31.55
N LEU A 277 2.84 -4.05 31.29
CA LEU A 277 3.65 -5.28 31.32
C LEU A 277 3.94 -5.66 32.77
N ASP A 278 4.05 -6.96 33.04
CA ASP A 278 4.51 -7.45 34.35
C ASP A 278 5.97 -7.01 34.66
N ASN A 279 6.37 -7.13 35.91
CA ASN A 279 7.71 -6.72 36.37
C ASN A 279 8.84 -7.49 35.67
N GLY A 280 8.64 -8.77 35.34
CA GLY A 280 9.63 -9.61 34.66
C GLY A 280 9.88 -9.18 33.25
N THR A 281 8.78 -8.97 32.49
CA THR A 281 8.81 -8.49 31.12
C THR A 281 9.35 -7.06 31.04
N SER A 282 8.96 -6.18 31.96
CA SER A 282 9.48 -4.81 32.08
C SER A 282 10.99 -4.79 32.32
N LYS A 283 11.49 -5.64 33.21
CA LYS A 283 12.93 -5.80 33.47
C LYS A 283 13.68 -6.30 32.26
N SER A 284 13.16 -7.32 31.56
CA SER A 284 13.74 -7.87 30.33
C SER A 284 13.81 -6.82 29.21
N TYR A 285 12.77 -5.99 29.07
CA TYR A 285 12.75 -4.87 28.12
C TYR A 285 13.86 -3.86 28.42
N LEU A 286 14.02 -3.45 29.69
CA LEU A 286 15.04 -2.48 30.10
C LEU A 286 16.46 -3.03 29.94
N GLU A 287 16.68 -4.30 30.27
CA GLU A 287 17.99 -4.95 30.10
C GLU A 287 18.35 -5.07 28.61
N MET A 288 17.43 -5.52 27.74
CA MET A 288 17.65 -5.57 26.29
C MET A 288 17.97 -4.17 25.74
N LYS A 289 17.23 -3.14 26.15
CA LYS A 289 17.47 -1.75 25.76
C LYS A 289 18.86 -1.25 26.15
N LYS A 290 19.36 -1.66 27.34
CA LYS A 290 20.63 -1.17 27.90
C LYS A 290 21.83 -1.97 27.43
N LYS A 291 21.71 -3.30 27.39
CA LYS A 291 22.83 -4.22 27.18
C LYS A 291 22.85 -4.86 25.79
N GLY A 292 21.73 -4.89 25.10
CA GLY A 292 21.57 -5.62 23.84
C GLY A 292 21.59 -7.15 23.99
N LEU A 293 21.58 -7.64 25.24
CA LEU A 293 21.61 -9.06 25.59
C LEU A 293 20.76 -9.29 26.83
N ILE A 294 19.93 -10.34 26.80
CA ILE A 294 19.18 -10.81 27.98
C ILE A 294 19.12 -12.33 28.02
N GLN A 295 19.07 -12.88 29.24
CA GLN A 295 18.65 -14.26 29.49
C GLN A 295 17.16 -14.23 29.80
N LEU A 296 16.40 -15.12 29.21
CA LEU A 296 14.95 -15.22 29.34
C LEU A 296 14.55 -16.63 29.77
N ASP A 297 13.59 -16.71 30.68
CA ASP A 297 12.88 -17.92 31.05
C ASP A 297 11.42 -17.79 30.54
N GLY A 298 10.86 -18.85 29.96
CA GLY A 298 9.52 -18.86 29.43
C GLY A 298 9.10 -20.23 28.91
N LYS A 299 8.26 -20.29 27.88
CA LYS A 299 7.77 -21.53 27.28
C LYS A 299 8.03 -21.56 25.77
N ASP A 300 8.34 -22.75 25.24
CA ASP A 300 8.46 -23.00 23.81
C ASP A 300 7.07 -23.00 23.12
N GLU A 301 7.05 -23.31 21.81
CA GLU A 301 5.82 -23.37 21.02
C GLU A 301 4.86 -24.49 21.48
N ASN A 302 5.37 -25.49 22.18
CA ASN A 302 4.62 -26.62 22.72
C ASN A 302 4.21 -26.43 24.19
N GLY A 303 4.56 -25.27 24.77
CA GLY A 303 4.26 -24.94 26.17
C GLY A 303 5.25 -25.51 27.20
N ASN A 304 6.39 -26.10 26.77
CA ASN A 304 7.41 -26.61 27.65
C ASN A 304 8.29 -25.48 28.19
N PRO A 305 8.75 -25.56 29.47
CA PRO A 305 9.69 -24.57 30.00
C PRO A 305 10.97 -24.52 29.17
N LEU A 306 11.40 -23.32 28.84
CA LEU A 306 12.60 -23.05 28.05
C LEU A 306 13.33 -21.84 28.62
N THR A 307 14.66 -21.95 28.76
CA THR A 307 15.56 -20.84 29.11
C THR A 307 16.51 -20.60 27.95
N GLY A 308 16.70 -19.34 27.56
CA GLY A 308 17.60 -19.03 26.46
C GLY A 308 18.12 -17.59 26.48
N VAL A 309 19.04 -17.30 25.55
CA VAL A 309 19.68 -16.00 25.43
C VAL A 309 19.18 -15.30 24.15
N ALA A 310 18.82 -14.05 24.28
CA ALA A 310 18.53 -13.19 23.12
C ALA A 310 19.58 -12.08 23.00
N LEU A 311 20.16 -11.98 21.80
CA LEU A 311 21.18 -10.97 21.44
C LEU A 311 20.67 -9.98 20.42
N ALA A 312 21.20 -8.76 20.51
CA ALA A 312 20.96 -7.69 19.56
C ALA A 312 22.24 -6.87 19.32
N ASN A 313 23.00 -7.27 18.33
CA ASN A 313 24.30 -6.67 18.00
C ASN A 313 24.21 -5.38 17.19
N ILE A 314 23.05 -5.04 16.64
CA ILE A 314 22.80 -3.87 15.77
C ILE A 314 21.55 -3.16 16.30
N ALA A 315 21.54 -1.83 16.24
CA ALA A 315 20.41 -0.99 16.70
C ALA A 315 19.05 -1.44 16.15
N LEU A 316 18.98 -1.84 14.86
CA LEU A 316 17.74 -2.33 14.26
C LEU A 316 17.27 -3.64 14.90
N THR A 317 18.19 -4.56 15.19
CA THR A 317 17.88 -5.82 15.87
C THR A 317 17.41 -5.55 17.31
N THR A 318 18.02 -4.59 18.00
CA THR A 318 17.58 -4.18 19.35
C THR A 318 16.13 -3.72 19.33
N VAL A 319 15.78 -2.80 18.42
CA VAL A 319 14.39 -2.30 18.30
C VAL A 319 13.42 -3.43 17.96
N MET A 320 13.83 -4.38 17.13
CA MET A 320 13.00 -5.55 16.80
C MET A 320 12.79 -6.48 17.99
N ARG A 321 13.83 -6.75 18.78
CA ARG A 321 13.73 -7.55 20.02
C ARG A 321 12.84 -6.85 21.05
N LEU A 322 12.99 -5.54 21.22
CA LEU A 322 12.13 -4.76 22.11
C LEU A 322 10.65 -4.85 21.72
N GLN A 323 10.33 -4.82 20.41
CA GLN A 323 8.96 -5.05 19.95
C GLN A 323 8.47 -6.48 20.21
N GLN A 324 9.31 -7.49 20.05
CA GLN A 324 8.97 -8.88 20.36
C GLN A 324 8.65 -9.04 21.86
N ILE A 325 9.50 -8.50 22.74
CA ILE A 325 9.28 -8.52 24.19
C ILE A 325 7.92 -7.87 24.54
N THR A 326 7.61 -6.71 23.97
CA THR A 326 6.32 -6.06 24.21
C THR A 326 5.13 -6.81 23.61
N SER A 327 5.35 -7.72 22.65
CA SER A 327 4.32 -8.62 22.11
C SER A 327 4.17 -9.91 22.91
N GLY A 328 5.00 -10.10 23.94
CA GLY A 328 4.94 -11.24 24.84
C GLY A 328 5.78 -12.45 24.41
N PHE A 329 6.73 -12.29 23.48
CA PHE A 329 7.65 -13.34 23.04
C PHE A 329 9.03 -12.77 22.68
N CYS A 330 10.03 -13.65 22.58
CA CYS A 330 11.34 -13.29 22.05
C CYS A 330 11.93 -14.45 21.23
N VAL A 331 12.67 -14.14 20.17
CA VAL A 331 13.45 -15.13 19.41
C VAL A 331 14.85 -15.19 19.98
N LEU A 332 15.29 -16.37 20.36
CA LEU A 332 16.61 -16.67 20.93
C LEU A 332 17.69 -16.74 19.84
N GLU A 333 18.97 -16.89 20.26
CA GLU A 333 20.10 -17.02 19.33
C GLU A 333 20.03 -18.27 18.46
N ASP A 334 19.54 -19.36 19.00
CA ASP A 334 19.34 -20.63 18.30
C ASP A 334 18.09 -20.67 17.42
N THR A 335 17.47 -19.51 17.19
CA THR A 335 16.22 -19.33 16.40
C THR A 335 14.96 -19.86 17.07
N GLN A 336 15.04 -20.45 18.24
CA GLN A 336 13.86 -20.84 19.00
C GLN A 336 13.09 -19.61 19.48
N THR A 337 11.77 -19.75 19.60
CA THR A 337 10.90 -18.69 20.07
C THR A 337 10.40 -19.00 21.47
N LEU A 338 10.54 -18.04 22.36
CA LEU A 338 10.16 -18.13 23.75
C LEU A 338 8.98 -17.22 24.04
N ASP A 339 7.89 -17.74 24.60
CA ASP A 339 6.80 -16.95 25.16
C ASP A 339 7.15 -16.50 26.57
N ILE A 340 7.03 -15.20 26.83
CA ILE A 340 7.47 -14.56 28.07
C ILE A 340 6.33 -13.87 28.82
N SER A 341 5.26 -13.47 28.12
CA SER A 341 4.13 -12.81 28.77
C SER A 341 2.83 -12.90 27.96
N THR A 342 1.69 -12.61 28.61
CA THR A 342 0.35 -12.72 28.00
C THR A 342 -0.47 -11.43 28.07
N GLU A 343 -0.03 -10.41 28.80
CA GLU A 343 -0.83 -9.21 29.10
C GLU A 343 -1.35 -8.51 27.85
N LYS A 344 -0.52 -8.41 26.82
CA LYS A 344 -0.92 -7.78 25.57
C LYS A 344 -1.92 -8.62 24.78
N LEU A 345 -1.76 -9.94 24.85
CA LEU A 345 -2.66 -10.89 24.22
C LEU A 345 -4.04 -10.85 24.92
N GLU A 346 -4.07 -10.89 26.23
CA GLU A 346 -5.28 -10.82 27.04
C GLU A 346 -6.02 -9.50 26.79
N SER A 347 -5.32 -8.38 26.88
CA SER A 347 -5.89 -7.06 26.57
C SER A 347 -6.44 -6.95 25.13
N CYS A 348 -5.81 -7.61 24.16
CA CYS A 348 -6.33 -7.67 22.80
C CYS A 348 -7.63 -8.50 22.74
N CYS A 349 -7.67 -9.65 23.40
CA CYS A 349 -8.85 -10.51 23.46
C CYS A 349 -10.04 -9.80 24.12
N ASP A 350 -9.80 -9.04 25.21
CA ASP A 350 -10.83 -8.25 25.88
C ASP A 350 -11.43 -7.20 24.95
N LEU A 351 -10.60 -6.47 24.21
CA LEU A 351 -11.06 -5.51 23.20
C LEU A 351 -11.84 -6.16 22.04
N VAL A 352 -11.45 -7.35 21.63
CA VAL A 352 -12.18 -8.12 20.61
C VAL A 352 -13.54 -8.50 21.14
N THR A 353 -13.62 -9.01 22.38
CA THR A 353 -14.89 -9.39 23.03
C THR A 353 -15.81 -8.19 23.11
N GLU A 354 -15.33 -7.08 23.66
CA GLU A 354 -16.12 -5.84 23.78
C GLU A 354 -16.67 -5.36 22.41
N SER A 355 -15.83 -5.38 21.37
CA SER A 355 -16.21 -4.93 20.04
C SER A 355 -17.21 -5.86 19.35
N VAL A 356 -17.00 -7.18 19.42
CA VAL A 356 -17.89 -8.17 18.80
C VAL A 356 -19.23 -8.22 19.53
N ASP A 357 -19.25 -8.17 20.85
CA ASP A 357 -20.47 -8.09 21.65
C ASP A 357 -21.25 -6.78 21.37
N GLY A 358 -20.55 -5.71 21.03
CA GLY A 358 -21.11 -4.44 20.53
C GLY A 358 -21.64 -4.50 19.09
N GLY A 359 -21.50 -5.65 18.41
CA GLY A 359 -21.99 -5.89 17.03
C GLY A 359 -21.09 -5.34 15.94
N ASP A 360 -19.80 -5.12 16.23
CA ASP A 360 -18.80 -4.71 15.25
C ASP A 360 -17.92 -5.88 14.78
N GLN A 361 -17.56 -5.87 13.52
CA GLN A 361 -16.49 -6.74 13.02
C GLN A 361 -15.14 -6.12 13.40
N VAL A 362 -14.16 -6.96 13.70
CA VAL A 362 -12.83 -6.55 14.18
C VAL A 362 -11.74 -6.94 13.20
N VAL A 363 -10.80 -6.04 12.93
CA VAL A 363 -9.56 -6.32 12.21
C VAL A 363 -8.38 -6.11 13.14
N ILE A 364 -7.52 -7.13 13.26
CA ILE A 364 -6.30 -7.07 14.06
C ILE A 364 -5.08 -7.11 13.15
N PHE A 365 -4.26 -6.08 13.18
CA PHE A 365 -3.00 -6.04 12.46
C PHE A 365 -1.83 -6.36 13.37
N CYS A 366 -1.08 -7.39 12.98
CA CYS A 366 0.13 -7.83 13.65
C CYS A 366 1.35 -7.69 12.74
N ARG A 367 2.49 -7.35 13.29
CA ARG A 367 3.75 -7.32 12.56
C ARG A 367 4.37 -8.71 12.41
N PHE A 368 4.27 -9.53 13.44
CA PHE A 368 4.93 -10.83 13.53
C PHE A 368 3.95 -11.97 13.24
N SER A 369 4.37 -12.95 12.44
CA SER A 369 3.56 -14.14 12.14
C SER A 369 3.20 -14.95 13.40
N ARG A 370 4.06 -14.91 14.45
CA ARG A 370 3.75 -15.56 15.71
C ARG A 370 2.53 -14.94 16.39
N ASP A 371 2.47 -13.61 16.45
CA ASP A 371 1.30 -12.90 17.01
C ASP A 371 0.03 -13.27 16.24
N VAL A 372 0.12 -13.31 14.89
CA VAL A 372 -1.00 -13.67 14.02
C VAL A 372 -1.52 -15.06 14.35
N LYS A 373 -0.63 -16.07 14.41
CA LYS A 373 -1.01 -17.46 14.70
C LYS A 373 -1.61 -17.60 16.08
N ARG A 374 -0.96 -17.03 17.11
CA ARG A 374 -1.39 -17.10 18.50
C ARG A 374 -2.78 -16.49 18.71
N LEU A 375 -3.01 -15.29 18.14
CA LEU A 375 -4.32 -14.64 18.18
C LEU A 375 -5.38 -15.46 17.42
N PHE A 376 -5.04 -15.98 16.23
CA PHE A 376 -5.94 -16.83 15.48
C PHE A 376 -6.36 -18.07 16.26
N GLU A 377 -5.42 -18.81 16.85
CA GLU A 377 -5.69 -20.02 17.64
C GLU A 377 -6.59 -19.76 18.85
N ILE A 378 -6.36 -18.65 19.55
CA ILE A 378 -7.15 -18.31 20.75
C ILE A 378 -8.54 -17.82 20.36
N LEU A 379 -8.64 -16.87 19.43
CA LEU A 379 -9.90 -16.26 19.06
C LEU A 379 -10.82 -17.22 18.28
N SER A 380 -10.27 -18.18 17.53
CA SER A 380 -11.04 -19.20 16.82
C SER A 380 -11.83 -20.16 17.72
N LYS A 381 -11.53 -20.16 19.03
CA LYS A 381 -12.30 -20.97 20.00
C LYS A 381 -13.68 -20.38 20.28
N SER A 382 -13.84 -19.06 20.12
CA SER A 382 -15.06 -18.33 20.47
C SER A 382 -15.69 -17.57 19.30
N TYR A 383 -14.93 -17.24 18.25
CA TYR A 383 -15.36 -16.41 17.14
C TYR A 383 -15.06 -17.05 15.79
N LYS A 384 -15.75 -16.60 14.74
CA LYS A 384 -15.44 -16.95 13.34
C LYS A 384 -14.31 -16.06 12.85
N VAL A 385 -13.10 -16.61 12.79
CA VAL A 385 -11.88 -15.85 12.50
C VAL A 385 -11.34 -16.15 11.12
N GLY A 386 -11.04 -15.11 10.36
CA GLY A 386 -10.26 -15.18 9.12
C GLY A 386 -8.79 -14.88 9.35
N LEU A 387 -7.90 -15.69 8.75
CA LEU A 387 -6.45 -15.53 8.83
C LEU A 387 -5.91 -14.94 7.52
N LEU A 388 -5.10 -13.87 7.58
CA LEU A 388 -4.45 -13.26 6.43
C LEU A 388 -2.93 -13.12 6.67
N GLU A 389 -2.17 -14.06 6.12
CA GLU A 389 -0.68 -14.04 6.10
C GLU A 389 -0.14 -13.95 4.66
N GLY A 390 1.15 -13.59 4.52
CA GLY A 390 1.78 -13.41 3.21
C GLY A 390 1.87 -14.69 2.36
N ASN A 391 1.87 -15.86 2.98
CA ASN A 391 1.94 -17.18 2.34
C ASN A 391 0.59 -17.72 1.84
N ILE A 392 -0.53 -17.06 2.16
CA ILE A 392 -1.87 -17.49 1.71
C ILE A 392 -2.02 -17.20 0.22
N LYS A 393 -2.54 -18.19 -0.51
CA LYS A 393 -2.82 -18.07 -1.95
C LYS A 393 -3.84 -16.95 -2.23
N ALA A 394 -3.75 -16.34 -3.39
CA ALA A 394 -4.62 -15.22 -3.78
C ALA A 394 -6.12 -15.58 -3.76
N ASP A 395 -6.48 -16.80 -4.21
CA ASP A 395 -7.87 -17.25 -4.26
C ASP A 395 -8.46 -17.46 -2.85
N ASP A 396 -7.67 -18.06 -1.94
CA ASP A 396 -8.07 -18.27 -0.55
C ASP A 396 -8.26 -16.92 0.16
N ARG A 397 -7.35 -15.98 -0.09
CA ARG A 397 -7.44 -14.61 0.45
C ARG A 397 -8.71 -13.91 -0.02
N THR A 398 -9.03 -14.02 -1.31
CA THR A 398 -10.25 -13.42 -1.88
C THR A 398 -11.50 -14.01 -1.22
N THR A 399 -11.50 -15.33 -0.97
CA THR A 399 -12.60 -16.02 -0.29
C THR A 399 -12.78 -15.51 1.15
N ILE A 400 -11.69 -15.36 1.92
CA ILE A 400 -11.73 -14.85 3.30
C ILE A 400 -12.27 -13.42 3.32
N ILE A 401 -11.77 -12.53 2.44
CA ILE A 401 -12.21 -11.14 2.37
C ILE A 401 -13.69 -11.06 2.00
N ARG A 402 -14.16 -11.88 1.06
CA ARG A 402 -15.57 -11.95 0.68
C ARG A 402 -16.44 -12.40 1.85
N ALA A 403 -16.05 -13.45 2.57
CA ALA A 403 -16.76 -13.94 3.74
C ALA A 403 -16.84 -12.86 4.84
N PHE A 404 -15.77 -12.09 5.05
CA PHE A 404 -15.78 -10.99 5.99
C PHE A 404 -16.73 -9.85 5.58
N ARG A 405 -16.69 -9.43 4.31
CA ARG A 405 -17.62 -8.41 3.78
C ARG A 405 -19.10 -8.85 3.88
N GLN A 406 -19.36 -10.15 3.76
CA GLN A 406 -20.70 -10.74 3.92
C GLN A 406 -21.08 -10.99 5.39
N LYS A 407 -20.28 -10.48 6.35
CA LYS A 407 -20.49 -10.65 7.80
C LYS A 407 -20.56 -12.12 8.25
N GLN A 408 -19.91 -13.02 7.51
CA GLN A 408 -19.78 -14.44 7.88
C GLN A 408 -18.61 -14.70 8.83
N LEU A 409 -17.70 -13.72 8.98
CA LEU A 409 -16.59 -13.73 9.90
C LEU A 409 -16.73 -12.55 10.87
N ASP A 410 -16.41 -12.77 12.13
CA ASP A 410 -16.46 -11.75 13.20
C ASP A 410 -15.13 -10.99 13.26
N VAL A 411 -14.03 -11.69 13.07
CA VAL A 411 -12.67 -11.17 13.24
C VAL A 411 -11.79 -11.54 12.04
N ILE A 412 -10.93 -10.61 11.62
CA ILE A 412 -9.76 -10.90 10.78
C ILE A 412 -8.50 -10.65 11.59
N VAL A 413 -7.62 -11.64 11.65
CA VAL A 413 -6.23 -11.51 12.13
C VAL A 413 -5.30 -11.47 10.93
N ALA A 414 -4.61 -10.36 10.74
CA ALA A 414 -3.81 -10.12 9.55
C ALA A 414 -2.37 -9.72 9.86
N GLN A 415 -1.42 -10.27 9.11
CA GLN A 415 -0.08 -9.72 9.06
C GLN A 415 -0.12 -8.37 8.36
N ILE A 416 0.41 -7.30 8.98
CA ILE A 416 0.22 -5.93 8.49
C ILE A 416 0.73 -5.69 7.07
N GLN A 417 1.70 -6.47 6.61
CA GLN A 417 2.21 -6.41 5.23
C GLN A 417 1.15 -6.79 4.19
N VAL A 418 0.17 -7.61 4.56
CA VAL A 418 -0.95 -8.01 3.69
C VAL A 418 -1.83 -6.81 3.33
N ALA A 419 -1.87 -5.77 4.16
CA ALA A 419 -2.60 -4.54 3.87
C ALA A 419 -2.17 -3.85 2.57
N SER A 420 -0.90 -4.04 2.14
CA SER A 420 -0.40 -3.52 0.87
C SER A 420 -1.00 -4.21 -0.37
N MET A 421 -1.69 -5.34 -0.19
CA MET A 421 -2.23 -6.17 -1.27
C MET A 421 -3.61 -5.75 -1.80
N GLY A 422 -4.07 -4.53 -1.48
CA GLY A 422 -5.30 -3.98 -2.07
C GLY A 422 -6.60 -4.56 -1.49
N ILE A 423 -6.58 -5.17 -0.30
CA ILE A 423 -7.75 -5.76 0.36
C ILE A 423 -8.75 -4.70 0.83
N ASP A 424 -10.03 -5.03 0.86
CA ASP A 424 -11.10 -4.18 1.37
C ASP A 424 -11.69 -4.76 2.67
N LEU A 425 -11.55 -4.00 3.77
CA LEU A 425 -12.00 -4.34 5.11
C LEU A 425 -12.93 -3.25 5.69
N ALA A 426 -13.59 -2.47 4.84
CA ALA A 426 -14.40 -1.32 5.25
C ALA A 426 -15.70 -1.69 6.00
N THR A 427 -16.04 -2.97 6.14
CA THR A 427 -17.18 -3.40 6.97
C THR A 427 -16.85 -3.43 8.47
N ALA A 428 -15.57 -3.39 8.84
CA ALA A 428 -15.16 -3.40 10.24
C ALA A 428 -15.40 -2.05 10.93
N GLY A 429 -15.95 -2.09 12.13
CA GLY A 429 -16.07 -0.93 13.03
C GLY A 429 -14.86 -0.74 13.94
N THR A 430 -14.09 -1.81 14.17
CA THR A 430 -12.92 -1.80 15.06
C THR A 430 -11.66 -2.30 14.37
N CYS A 431 -10.57 -1.55 14.53
CA CYS A 431 -9.23 -1.93 14.09
C CYS A 431 -8.25 -1.92 15.26
N ILE A 432 -7.59 -3.03 15.53
CA ILE A 432 -6.60 -3.16 16.59
C ILE A 432 -5.21 -3.29 15.98
N PHE A 433 -4.34 -2.35 16.24
CA PHE A 433 -2.92 -2.47 15.95
C PHE A 433 -2.24 -3.16 17.13
N TYR A 434 -2.16 -4.49 17.06
CA TYR A 434 -1.48 -5.30 18.07
C TYR A 434 0.02 -4.97 18.10
N SER A 435 0.65 -4.88 16.93
CA SER A 435 2.03 -4.40 16.79
C SER A 435 2.17 -3.55 15.52
N THR A 436 2.89 -2.41 15.62
CA THR A 436 3.02 -1.43 14.54
C THR A 436 4.26 -1.72 13.67
N PRO A 437 4.20 -1.46 12.35
CA PRO A 437 5.36 -1.57 11.48
C PRO A 437 6.29 -0.36 11.65
N PHE A 438 7.55 -0.47 11.20
CA PHE A 438 8.46 0.69 11.14
C PHE A 438 8.24 1.56 9.90
N SER A 439 7.54 1.05 8.91
CA SER A 439 7.23 1.79 7.69
C SER A 439 5.93 2.57 7.88
N PHE A 440 6.03 3.89 7.77
CA PHE A 440 4.85 4.75 7.78
C PHE A 440 3.89 4.42 6.63
N ASP A 441 4.43 4.10 5.44
CA ASP A 441 3.62 3.74 4.28
C ASP A 441 2.78 2.49 4.54
N THR A 442 3.39 1.43 5.11
CA THR A 442 2.68 0.19 5.47
C THR A 442 1.60 0.46 6.53
N PHE A 443 1.91 1.29 7.51
CA PHE A 443 0.96 1.69 8.55
C PHE A 443 -0.23 2.46 7.98
N GLN A 444 0.05 3.45 7.14
CA GLN A 444 -0.99 4.24 6.47
C GLN A 444 -1.86 3.37 5.55
N GLN A 445 -1.25 2.49 4.78
CA GLN A 445 -1.99 1.54 3.94
C GLN A 445 -2.91 0.64 4.75
N ALA A 446 -2.48 0.14 5.91
CA ALA A 446 -3.32 -0.69 6.78
C ALA A 446 -4.53 0.09 7.32
N ARG A 447 -4.34 1.32 7.76
CA ARG A 447 -5.44 2.20 8.19
C ARG A 447 -6.45 2.42 7.06
N ASP A 448 -5.96 2.69 5.86
CA ASP A 448 -6.79 3.00 4.70
C ASP A 448 -7.64 1.79 4.23
N ARG A 449 -7.37 0.56 4.71
CA ARG A 449 -8.16 -0.64 4.38
C ARG A 449 -9.53 -0.66 5.04
N LEU A 450 -9.71 0.04 6.16
CA LEU A 450 -10.98 0.12 6.85
C LEU A 450 -11.80 1.36 6.45
N GLN A 451 -11.17 2.35 5.80
CA GLN A 451 -11.85 3.57 5.38
C GLN A 451 -12.14 3.51 3.88
N GLY A 452 -13.37 3.62 3.49
CA GLY A 452 -13.79 3.60 2.09
C GLY A 452 -15.18 4.18 1.88
N PRO A 453 -15.61 4.35 0.64
CA PRO A 453 -16.91 4.93 0.31
C PRO A 453 -18.10 4.13 0.84
N THR A 454 -17.89 2.85 1.16
CA THR A 454 -18.92 1.95 1.71
C THR A 454 -18.99 1.99 3.25
N GLN A 455 -18.13 2.77 3.91
CA GLN A 455 -18.10 2.88 5.36
C GLN A 455 -19.28 3.71 5.89
N GLN A 456 -20.15 3.06 6.64
CA GLN A 456 -21.36 3.68 7.21
C GLN A 456 -21.23 4.01 8.70
N LYS A 457 -20.23 3.43 9.38
CA LYS A 457 -19.98 3.59 10.81
C LYS A 457 -18.65 4.29 11.07
N SER A 458 -18.53 4.96 12.20
CA SER A 458 -17.24 5.43 12.73
C SER A 458 -16.32 4.24 13.00
N VAL A 459 -15.02 4.37 12.66
CA VAL A 459 -14.03 3.32 12.92
C VAL A 459 -13.19 3.69 14.13
N GLY A 460 -13.13 2.79 15.10
CA GLY A 460 -12.22 2.88 16.24
C GLY A 460 -10.87 2.22 15.90
N TYR A 461 -9.79 3.01 15.93
CA TYR A 461 -8.41 2.50 15.79
C TYR A 461 -7.76 2.42 17.16
N TYR A 462 -7.57 1.21 17.67
CA TYR A 462 -6.91 0.94 18.94
C TYR A 462 -5.44 0.63 18.72
N TYR A 463 -4.57 1.35 19.42
CA TYR A 463 -3.13 1.12 19.38
C TYR A 463 -2.69 0.55 20.72
N LEU A 464 -2.32 -0.75 20.76
CA LEU A 464 -1.86 -1.40 21.99
C LEU A 464 -0.43 -0.96 22.32
N LEU A 465 -0.31 -0.08 23.29
CA LEU A 465 0.95 0.51 23.73
C LEU A 465 1.42 -0.12 25.03
N ALA A 466 2.51 -0.89 24.99
CA ALA A 466 3.12 -1.43 26.19
C ALA A 466 3.64 -0.30 27.09
N LYS A 467 3.25 -0.34 28.36
CA LYS A 467 3.79 0.50 29.43
C LYS A 467 4.57 -0.38 30.39
N LEU A 468 5.75 0.08 30.79
CA LEU A 468 6.55 -0.57 31.80
C LEU A 468 5.92 -0.31 33.18
N SER A 469 5.86 -1.33 34.01
CA SER A 469 5.44 -1.25 35.41
C SER A 469 6.55 -0.66 36.27
#